data_89e55f81085197242284817cfd9b84f6
#
_entry.id   89e55f81085197242284817cfd9b84f6
#
_cell.length_a   1.000
_cell.length_b   1.000
_cell.length_c   1.000
_cell.angle_alpha   90.00
_cell.angle_beta   90.00
_cell.angle_gamma   90.00
#
_symmetry.space_group_name_H-M   'P 1'
#
loop_
_entity.id
_entity.type
_entity.pdbx_description
1 polymer ?
#
loop_
_entity_poly.entity_id
_entity_poly.type
_entity_poly.pdbx_seq_one_letter_code
_entity_poly.pdbx_strand_id
1 'polypeptide(L)'
;MTVMTRKRLMLAGASALAGAVLAVGLPTAAWAHVGVTGSSTAAGSSTLLTFAFSHGCDDSPTTTVAIQIPEGINAVAPTVNPGWTIEKVMAKLDAPVTDAHGNELTERVAQVVYTAKEPIPTGLRDAFVLSLTLPADAAGRTLAFPTVQSCVVGENAWVEIPAEGQDAHDLDAPAPVLTVTESVDTGHGHGDTASPTADHGHDETTDEPAGHQPAGANAGTDPLVVASLVVGALGLVTGGIALARGRKTA
;
A
#
# COMPACT_ATOMS: atom_id res chain seq x y z
N MET A 1 -36.70 -44.70 31.01
CA MET A 1 -35.60 -43.72 31.24
C MET A 1 -34.62 -43.57 30.07
N THR A 2 -34.87 -44.13 28.88
CA THR A 2 -33.84 -44.27 27.82
C THR A 2 -34.00 -43.26 26.66
N VAL A 3 -35.10 -42.52 26.54
CA VAL A 3 -35.36 -41.60 25.39
C VAL A 3 -34.81 -40.19 25.62
N MET A 4 -34.69 -39.76 26.88
CA MET A 4 -34.23 -38.41 27.22
C MET A 4 -32.71 -38.22 27.07
N THR A 5 -31.94 -39.28 27.17
CA THR A 5 -30.46 -39.25 27.07
C THR A 5 -30.01 -39.14 25.62
N ARG A 6 -30.75 -39.73 24.66
CA ARG A 6 -30.40 -39.67 23.23
C ARG A 6 -30.63 -38.30 22.62
N LYS A 7 -31.66 -37.54 23.05
CA LYS A 7 -31.90 -36.16 22.55
C LYS A 7 -30.82 -35.17 23.02
N ARG A 8 -30.24 -35.35 24.22
CA ARG A 8 -29.17 -34.47 24.71
C ARG A 8 -27.82 -34.74 24.04
N LEU A 9 -27.56 -35.98 23.60
CA LEU A 9 -26.35 -36.30 22.83
C LEU A 9 -26.39 -35.73 21.42
N MET A 10 -27.57 -35.69 20.77
CA MET A 10 -27.69 -35.13 19.41
C MET A 10 -27.58 -33.61 19.40
N LEU A 11 -28.01 -32.89 20.45
CA LEU A 11 -27.81 -31.44 20.52
C LEU A 11 -26.34 -31.05 20.78
N ALA A 12 -25.60 -31.85 21.54
CA ALA A 12 -24.18 -31.60 21.81
C ALA A 12 -23.31 -31.85 20.56
N GLY A 13 -23.67 -32.80 19.69
CA GLY A 13 -22.98 -33.08 18.43
C GLY A 13 -23.18 -31.99 17.38
N ALA A 14 -24.38 -31.40 17.29
CA ALA A 14 -24.68 -30.34 16.34
C ALA A 14 -23.93 -29.04 16.66
N SER A 15 -23.70 -28.72 17.92
CA SER A 15 -22.97 -27.53 18.35
C SER A 15 -21.47 -27.66 18.09
N ALA A 16 -20.90 -28.86 18.15
CA ALA A 16 -19.48 -29.12 17.88
C ALA A 16 -19.17 -29.03 16.36
N LEU A 17 -20.10 -29.46 15.49
CA LEU A 17 -19.93 -29.32 14.03
C LEU A 17 -20.07 -27.87 13.56
N ALA A 18 -20.98 -27.07 14.15
CA ALA A 18 -21.13 -25.67 13.81
C ALA A 18 -19.90 -24.82 14.21
N GLY A 19 -19.22 -25.18 15.33
CA GLY A 19 -17.98 -24.55 15.75
C GLY A 19 -16.77 -24.87 14.87
N ALA A 20 -16.72 -26.07 14.29
CA ALA A 20 -15.63 -26.50 13.42
C ALA A 20 -15.68 -25.86 12.01
N VAL A 21 -16.87 -25.51 11.51
CA VAL A 21 -17.04 -24.86 10.20
C VAL A 21 -16.62 -23.39 10.24
N LEU A 22 -16.72 -22.71 11.40
CA LEU A 22 -16.24 -21.32 11.54
C LEU A 22 -14.72 -21.21 11.73
N ALA A 23 -14.03 -22.32 11.99
CA ALA A 23 -12.57 -22.35 12.15
C ALA A 23 -11.81 -22.67 10.85
N VAL A 24 -12.51 -22.92 9.73
CA VAL A 24 -11.90 -22.88 8.40
C VAL A 24 -11.68 -21.41 8.08
N GLY A 25 -10.56 -20.87 8.53
CA GLY A 25 -10.14 -19.51 8.22
C GLY A 25 -10.27 -19.31 6.70
N LEU A 26 -11.01 -18.27 6.31
CA LEU A 26 -10.99 -17.79 4.94
C LEU A 26 -9.50 -17.67 4.57
N PRO A 27 -9.07 -18.22 3.42
CA PRO A 27 -7.72 -17.99 2.98
C PRO A 27 -7.53 -16.47 2.93
N THR A 28 -6.75 -15.95 3.87
CA THR A 28 -6.23 -14.59 3.70
C THR A 28 -5.39 -14.69 2.45
N ALA A 29 -5.82 -14.05 1.35
CA ALA A 29 -5.03 -13.93 0.16
C ALA A 29 -3.66 -13.39 0.62
N ALA A 30 -2.66 -14.26 0.63
CA ALA A 30 -1.29 -13.83 0.84
C ALA A 30 -0.99 -12.90 -0.32
N TRP A 31 -0.79 -11.61 -0.02
CA TRP A 31 -0.48 -10.59 -1.02
C TRP A 31 0.92 -10.88 -1.58
N ALA A 32 0.97 -11.82 -2.52
CA ALA A 32 2.18 -12.16 -3.25
C ALA A 32 2.47 -11.14 -4.37
N HIS A 33 1.50 -10.24 -4.65
CA HIS A 33 1.54 -9.30 -5.76
C HIS A 33 2.51 -8.15 -5.52
N VAL A 34 3.10 -7.63 -6.59
CA VAL A 34 3.75 -6.33 -6.56
C VAL A 34 2.67 -5.26 -6.42
N GLY A 35 2.76 -4.45 -5.36
CA GLY A 35 1.82 -3.35 -5.11
C GLY A 35 2.42 -2.00 -5.45
N VAL A 36 1.57 -0.99 -5.75
CA VAL A 36 1.98 0.41 -5.90
C VAL A 36 1.15 1.33 -5.02
N THR A 37 1.83 2.32 -4.41
CA THR A 37 1.19 3.41 -3.66
C THR A 37 1.83 4.74 -4.04
N GLY A 38 1.06 5.83 -4.03
CA GLY A 38 1.55 7.17 -4.33
C GLY A 38 1.49 8.11 -3.12
N SER A 39 2.45 9.03 -2.99
CA SER A 39 2.40 10.11 -2.01
C SER A 39 1.31 11.13 -2.33
N SER A 40 0.94 11.25 -3.59
CA SER A 40 -0.23 11.96 -4.12
C SER A 40 -0.80 11.16 -5.27
N THR A 41 -2.13 11.19 -5.43
CA THR A 41 -2.85 10.60 -6.56
C THR A 41 -3.51 11.66 -7.44
N ALA A 42 -3.38 12.95 -7.11
CA ALA A 42 -4.04 14.03 -7.83
C ALA A 42 -3.45 14.22 -9.24
N ALA A 43 -4.31 14.38 -10.23
CA ALA A 43 -3.91 14.66 -11.61
C ALA A 43 -3.02 15.92 -11.70
N GLY A 44 -1.96 15.87 -12.50
CA GLY A 44 -0.98 16.96 -12.65
C GLY A 44 -0.02 17.11 -11.48
N SER A 45 -0.16 16.36 -10.37
CA SER A 45 0.73 16.48 -9.22
C SER A 45 2.03 15.69 -9.41
N SER A 46 3.11 16.21 -8.84
CA SER A 46 4.33 15.43 -8.60
C SER A 46 4.08 14.43 -7.47
N THR A 47 4.53 13.20 -7.64
CA THR A 47 4.30 12.11 -6.68
C THR A 47 5.53 11.21 -6.56
N LEU A 48 5.66 10.56 -5.41
CA LEU A 48 6.57 9.45 -5.18
C LEU A 48 5.74 8.16 -5.22
N LEU A 49 5.91 7.37 -6.28
CA LEU A 49 5.30 6.05 -6.38
C LEU A 49 6.21 5.02 -5.73
N THR A 50 5.67 4.30 -4.75
CA THR A 50 6.37 3.20 -4.08
C THR A 50 5.84 1.87 -4.59
N PHE A 51 6.68 1.11 -5.29
CA PHE A 51 6.43 -0.26 -5.69
C PHE A 51 7.06 -1.19 -4.67
N ALA A 52 6.34 -2.22 -4.23
CA ALA A 52 6.83 -3.14 -3.22
C ALA A 52 6.42 -4.59 -3.52
N PHE A 53 7.31 -5.52 -3.19
CA PHE A 53 7.08 -6.95 -3.21
C PHE A 53 7.58 -7.59 -1.91
N SER A 54 7.08 -8.77 -1.56
CA SER A 54 7.45 -9.48 -0.33
C SER A 54 7.85 -10.94 -0.57
N HIS A 55 7.66 -11.42 -1.78
CA HIS A 55 7.90 -12.82 -2.16
C HIS A 55 8.74 -12.88 -3.44
N GLY A 56 9.47 -13.96 -3.62
CA GLY A 56 10.12 -14.29 -4.88
C GLY A 56 9.14 -15.01 -5.81
N CYS A 57 9.68 -15.78 -6.76
CA CYS A 57 8.91 -16.66 -7.61
C CYS A 57 8.84 -18.04 -6.93
N ASP A 58 7.72 -18.33 -6.27
CA ASP A 58 7.61 -19.43 -5.33
C ASP A 58 8.70 -19.31 -4.24
N ASP A 59 9.58 -20.30 -4.12
CA ASP A 59 10.69 -20.29 -3.16
C ASP A 59 11.99 -19.70 -3.75
N SER A 60 11.97 -19.18 -4.99
CA SER A 60 13.16 -18.68 -5.67
C SER A 60 13.40 -17.20 -5.39
N PRO A 61 14.64 -16.79 -5.00
CA PRO A 61 15.00 -15.40 -4.72
C PRO A 61 14.85 -14.49 -5.95
N THR A 62 14.41 -13.25 -5.73
CA THR A 62 14.27 -12.23 -6.78
C THR A 62 15.64 -11.70 -7.22
N THR A 63 15.84 -11.59 -8.53
CA THR A 63 17.05 -11.06 -9.15
C THR A 63 16.82 -9.77 -9.94
N THR A 64 15.63 -9.60 -10.54
CA THR A 64 15.32 -8.44 -11.37
C THR A 64 13.87 -8.03 -11.18
N VAL A 65 13.61 -6.72 -11.18
CA VAL A 65 12.25 -6.16 -11.24
C VAL A 65 12.22 -5.09 -12.33
N ALA A 66 11.40 -5.29 -13.36
CA ALA A 66 11.25 -4.40 -14.50
C ALA A 66 9.85 -3.78 -14.48
N ILE A 67 9.76 -2.47 -14.25
CA ILE A 67 8.50 -1.72 -14.11
C ILE A 67 8.25 -0.93 -15.39
N GLN A 68 7.20 -1.24 -16.13
CA GLN A 68 6.77 -0.46 -17.29
C GLN A 68 6.09 0.83 -16.84
N ILE A 69 6.42 1.91 -17.52
CA ILE A 69 5.85 3.23 -17.26
C ILE A 69 4.77 3.50 -18.32
N PRO A 70 3.52 3.78 -17.90
CA PRO A 70 2.43 4.03 -18.84
C PRO A 70 2.69 5.28 -19.68
N GLU A 71 2.04 5.36 -20.82
CA GLU A 71 2.08 6.54 -21.68
C GLU A 71 1.50 7.77 -20.98
N GLY A 72 1.99 8.95 -21.37
CA GLY A 72 1.64 10.22 -20.70
C GLY A 72 2.57 10.57 -19.54
N ILE A 73 3.33 9.58 -18.99
CA ILE A 73 4.42 9.83 -18.03
C ILE A 73 5.74 9.81 -18.81
N ASN A 74 6.33 10.98 -19.05
CA ASN A 74 7.50 11.11 -19.92
C ASN A 74 8.82 11.08 -19.14
N ALA A 75 8.84 11.62 -17.92
CA ALA A 75 10.02 11.70 -17.08
C ALA A 75 9.82 10.95 -15.77
N VAL A 76 10.80 10.12 -15.43
CA VAL A 76 10.84 9.36 -14.17
C VAL A 76 12.24 9.44 -13.58
N ALA A 77 12.33 9.75 -12.29
CA ALA A 77 13.57 9.69 -11.52
C ALA A 77 13.49 8.59 -10.46
N PRO A 78 14.14 7.44 -10.70
CA PRO A 78 14.23 6.38 -9.70
C PRO A 78 15.06 6.83 -8.50
N THR A 79 14.59 6.54 -7.29
CA THR A 79 15.37 6.74 -6.06
C THR A 79 16.49 5.69 -5.98
N VAL A 80 17.67 6.12 -5.56
CA VAL A 80 18.83 5.23 -5.38
C VAL A 80 18.46 4.14 -4.37
N ASN A 81 18.71 2.87 -4.76
CA ASN A 81 18.61 1.71 -3.87
C ASN A 81 19.98 1.00 -3.85
N PRO A 82 20.70 1.01 -2.71
CA PRO A 82 22.07 0.49 -2.63
C PRO A 82 22.21 -1.00 -2.99
N GLY A 83 21.15 -1.79 -2.80
CA GLY A 83 21.11 -3.23 -3.13
C GLY A 83 20.92 -3.53 -4.61
N TRP A 84 20.69 -2.50 -5.45
CA TRP A 84 20.28 -2.67 -6.83
C TRP A 84 21.09 -1.80 -7.79
N THR A 85 21.27 -2.30 -9.01
CA THR A 85 21.65 -1.51 -10.17
C THR A 85 20.37 -1.06 -10.85
N ILE A 86 20.30 0.22 -11.26
CA ILE A 86 19.09 0.83 -11.81
C ILE A 86 19.37 1.28 -13.24
N GLU A 87 18.52 0.86 -14.16
CA GLU A 87 18.57 1.25 -15.57
C GLU A 87 17.22 1.86 -16.01
N LYS A 88 17.26 2.94 -16.81
CA LYS A 88 16.10 3.50 -17.48
C LYS A 88 16.12 3.10 -18.96
N VAL A 89 15.11 2.38 -19.39
CA VAL A 89 14.90 2.05 -20.79
C VAL A 89 14.11 3.19 -21.44
N MET A 90 14.71 3.82 -22.45
CA MET A 90 14.11 4.94 -23.16
C MET A 90 13.33 4.48 -24.38
N ALA A 91 12.21 5.14 -24.68
CA ALA A 91 11.48 4.97 -25.94
C ALA A 91 11.29 6.33 -26.60
N LYS A 92 11.29 6.35 -27.94
CA LYS A 92 10.97 7.57 -28.70
C LYS A 92 9.51 7.92 -28.56
N LEU A 93 9.23 9.21 -28.47
CA LEU A 93 7.87 9.74 -28.57
C LEU A 93 7.48 9.87 -30.06
N ASP A 94 6.22 9.61 -30.37
CA ASP A 94 5.68 9.76 -31.73
C ASP A 94 5.72 11.22 -32.19
N ALA A 95 5.56 12.15 -31.25
CA ALA A 95 5.74 13.58 -31.46
C ALA A 95 6.45 14.20 -30.24
N PRO A 96 7.28 15.25 -30.45
CA PRO A 96 7.89 15.93 -29.33
C PRO A 96 6.85 16.56 -28.40
N VAL A 97 7.11 16.49 -27.08
CA VAL A 97 6.28 17.14 -26.04
C VAL A 97 7.11 18.14 -25.27
N THR A 98 6.48 19.25 -24.88
CA THR A 98 7.12 20.26 -24.04
C THR A 98 6.88 19.92 -22.57
N ASP A 99 7.95 19.84 -21.76
CA ASP A 99 7.86 19.66 -20.32
C ASP A 99 7.42 20.94 -19.58
N ALA A 100 7.19 20.83 -18.27
CA ALA A 100 6.80 21.99 -17.44
C ALA A 100 7.86 23.11 -17.37
N HIS A 101 9.08 22.85 -17.81
CA HIS A 101 10.21 23.80 -17.85
C HIS A 101 10.43 24.39 -19.23
N GLY A 102 9.60 24.03 -20.23
CA GLY A 102 9.71 24.51 -21.60
C GLY A 102 10.73 23.73 -22.46
N ASN A 103 11.27 22.61 -21.98
CA ASN A 103 12.17 21.77 -22.76
C ASN A 103 11.39 20.84 -23.68
N GLU A 104 11.91 20.64 -24.89
CA GLU A 104 11.37 19.67 -25.84
C GLU A 104 11.90 18.28 -25.51
N LEU A 105 10.99 17.33 -25.25
CA LEU A 105 11.28 15.92 -25.04
C LEU A 105 10.93 15.14 -26.30
N THR A 106 11.88 14.38 -26.83
CA THR A 106 11.71 13.48 -27.98
C THR A 106 11.71 12.00 -27.57
N GLU A 107 12.04 11.73 -26.31
CA GLU A 107 12.08 10.40 -25.71
C GLU A 107 11.41 10.44 -24.33
N ARG A 108 10.90 9.28 -23.90
CA ARG A 108 10.35 9.07 -22.56
C ARG A 108 10.99 7.90 -21.88
N VAL A 109 10.91 7.83 -20.57
CA VAL A 109 11.23 6.61 -19.82
C VAL A 109 10.08 5.62 -20.06
N ALA A 110 10.35 4.53 -20.76
CA ALA A 110 9.37 3.49 -21.03
C ALA A 110 9.37 2.40 -19.95
N GLN A 111 10.53 2.16 -19.32
CA GLN A 111 10.67 1.15 -18.28
C GLN A 111 11.80 1.54 -17.32
N VAL A 112 11.67 1.15 -16.06
CA VAL A 112 12.76 1.18 -15.08
C VAL A 112 13.07 -0.24 -14.67
N VAL A 113 14.33 -0.65 -14.82
CA VAL A 113 14.81 -1.98 -14.50
C VAL A 113 15.73 -1.92 -13.28
N TYR A 114 15.41 -2.72 -12.29
CA TYR A 114 16.20 -2.93 -11.09
C TYR A 114 16.81 -4.33 -11.15
N THR A 115 18.15 -4.41 -11.12
CA THR A 115 18.88 -5.68 -11.05
C THR A 115 19.55 -5.79 -9.69
N ALA A 116 19.21 -6.82 -8.93
CA ALA A 116 19.76 -7.05 -7.60
C ALA A 116 21.26 -7.37 -7.69
N LYS A 117 22.06 -6.74 -6.82
CA LYS A 117 23.50 -7.07 -6.69
C LYS A 117 23.68 -8.45 -6.08
N GLU A 118 22.79 -8.84 -5.17
CA GLU A 118 22.65 -10.17 -4.59
C GLU A 118 21.17 -10.55 -4.65
N PRO A 119 20.80 -11.78 -5.00
CA PRO A 119 19.40 -12.20 -5.06
C PRO A 119 18.68 -11.97 -3.73
N ILE A 120 17.49 -11.35 -3.77
CA ILE A 120 16.70 -11.04 -2.58
C ILE A 120 15.96 -12.30 -2.12
N PRO A 121 16.24 -12.82 -0.91
CA PRO A 121 15.58 -14.01 -0.39
C PRO A 121 14.05 -13.83 -0.30
N THR A 122 13.31 -14.93 -0.48
CA THR A 122 11.86 -14.96 -0.27
C THR A 122 11.52 -14.61 1.18
N GLY A 123 10.37 -13.96 1.39
CA GLY A 123 9.93 -13.54 2.73
C GLY A 123 10.56 -12.23 3.21
N LEU A 124 11.45 -11.61 2.44
CA LEU A 124 11.91 -10.25 2.68
C LEU A 124 11.15 -9.29 1.77
N ARG A 125 10.69 -8.17 2.35
CA ARG A 125 10.06 -7.09 1.60
C ARG A 125 11.12 -6.12 1.11
N ASP A 126 11.05 -5.76 -0.18
CA ASP A 126 11.81 -4.63 -0.72
C ASP A 126 10.88 -3.66 -1.45
N ALA A 127 11.36 -2.44 -1.69
CA ALA A 127 10.56 -1.40 -2.30
C ALA A 127 11.40 -0.46 -3.17
N PHE A 128 10.81 0.00 -4.26
CA PHE A 128 11.39 0.96 -5.20
C PHE A 128 10.55 2.22 -5.26
N VAL A 129 11.19 3.36 -5.21
CA VAL A 129 10.50 4.66 -5.26
C VAL A 129 10.84 5.36 -6.57
N LEU A 130 9.80 5.74 -7.31
CA LEU A 130 9.88 6.51 -8.54
C LEU A 130 9.30 7.90 -8.31
N SER A 131 10.09 8.95 -8.54
CA SER A 131 9.58 10.33 -8.59
C SER A 131 9.13 10.65 -10.02
N LEU A 132 7.89 11.09 -10.17
CA LEU A 132 7.29 11.44 -11.46
C LEU A 132 6.13 12.42 -11.26
N THR A 133 5.62 12.96 -12.38
CA THR A 133 4.40 13.77 -12.40
C THR A 133 3.28 12.97 -13.06
N LEU A 134 2.11 12.89 -12.41
CA LEU A 134 0.93 12.27 -12.98
C LEU A 134 0.37 13.13 -14.12
N PRO A 135 -0.13 12.53 -15.23
CA PRO A 135 -0.71 13.31 -16.33
C PRO A 135 -1.92 14.13 -15.85
N ALA A 136 -1.99 15.39 -16.26
CA ALA A 136 -3.06 16.30 -15.85
C ALA A 136 -4.44 15.88 -16.40
N ASP A 137 -4.45 15.16 -17.52
CA ASP A 137 -5.65 14.64 -18.18
C ASP A 137 -6.04 13.21 -17.69
N ALA A 138 -5.35 12.70 -16.67
CA ALA A 138 -5.60 11.36 -16.17
C ALA A 138 -6.60 11.30 -15.01
N ALA A 139 -7.23 12.41 -14.62
CA ALA A 139 -8.22 12.43 -13.54
C ALA A 139 -9.33 11.37 -13.76
N GLY A 140 -9.65 10.60 -12.74
CA GLY A 140 -10.60 9.49 -12.78
C GLY A 140 -10.11 8.22 -13.51
N ARG A 141 -8.93 8.25 -14.13
CA ARG A 141 -8.34 7.09 -14.81
C ARG A 141 -7.50 6.25 -13.87
N THR A 142 -7.43 4.95 -14.18
CA THR A 142 -6.50 4.03 -13.53
C THR A 142 -5.29 3.82 -14.42
N LEU A 143 -4.10 4.13 -13.91
CA LEU A 143 -2.82 3.90 -14.56
C LEU A 143 -2.28 2.54 -14.13
N ALA A 144 -1.99 1.66 -15.10
CA ALA A 144 -1.38 0.37 -14.86
C ALA A 144 0.14 0.46 -15.08
N PHE A 145 0.89 -0.24 -14.24
CA PHE A 145 2.35 -0.35 -14.28
C PHE A 145 2.76 -1.83 -14.43
N PRO A 146 2.60 -2.44 -15.60
CA PRO A 146 3.00 -3.83 -15.79
C PRO A 146 4.41 -4.07 -15.27
N THR A 147 4.56 -5.08 -14.43
CA THR A 147 5.82 -5.35 -13.73
C THR A 147 6.21 -6.80 -13.91
N VAL A 148 7.44 -7.04 -14.36
CA VAL A 148 8.02 -8.38 -14.46
C VAL A 148 9.02 -8.55 -13.34
N GLN A 149 8.83 -9.58 -12.52
CA GLN A 149 9.72 -9.99 -11.45
C GLN A 149 10.41 -11.28 -11.83
N SER A 150 11.70 -11.23 -12.16
CA SER A 150 12.50 -12.41 -12.46
C SER A 150 13.24 -12.87 -11.21
N CYS A 151 13.39 -14.19 -11.09
CA CYS A 151 14.04 -14.85 -9.97
C CYS A 151 15.23 -15.67 -10.43
N VAL A 152 15.98 -16.27 -9.52
CA VAL A 152 17.06 -17.23 -9.86
C VAL A 152 16.47 -18.38 -10.70
N VAL A 153 15.25 -18.81 -10.35
CA VAL A 153 14.47 -19.77 -11.13
C VAL A 153 13.06 -19.23 -11.26
N GLY A 154 12.57 -19.13 -12.51
CA GLY A 154 11.20 -18.68 -12.79
C GLY A 154 11.04 -17.15 -12.83
N GLU A 155 9.81 -16.75 -13.09
CA GLU A 155 9.40 -15.37 -13.31
C GLU A 155 7.93 -15.19 -12.92
N ASN A 156 7.57 -14.05 -12.35
CA ASN A 156 6.20 -13.61 -12.14
C ASN A 156 5.94 -12.38 -13.01
N ALA A 157 5.06 -12.52 -13.99
CA ALA A 157 4.68 -11.43 -14.89
C ALA A 157 3.38 -10.78 -14.41
N TRP A 158 3.47 -9.78 -13.54
CA TRP A 158 2.36 -8.96 -13.05
C TRP A 158 1.94 -7.95 -14.12
N VAL A 159 1.25 -8.45 -15.16
CA VAL A 159 0.99 -7.67 -16.39
C VAL A 159 -0.48 -7.65 -16.80
N GLU A 160 -1.35 -8.38 -16.12
CA GLU A 160 -2.77 -8.43 -16.44
C GLU A 160 -3.45 -7.13 -16.02
N ILE A 161 -4.10 -6.46 -16.97
CA ILE A 161 -4.80 -5.20 -16.72
C ILE A 161 -6.28 -5.51 -16.56
N PRO A 162 -6.90 -5.15 -15.40
CA PRO A 162 -8.33 -5.38 -15.21
C PRO A 162 -9.16 -4.65 -16.28
N ALA A 163 -10.16 -5.31 -16.81
CA ALA A 163 -11.14 -4.65 -17.66
C ALA A 163 -11.99 -3.64 -16.85
N GLU A 164 -12.71 -2.77 -17.54
CA GLU A 164 -13.60 -1.81 -16.87
C GLU A 164 -14.63 -2.54 -15.98
N GLY A 165 -14.63 -2.23 -14.69
CA GLY A 165 -15.49 -2.85 -13.69
C GLY A 165 -15.05 -4.23 -13.19
N GLN A 166 -13.93 -4.76 -13.67
CA GLN A 166 -13.35 -6.01 -13.17
C GLN A 166 -12.51 -5.74 -11.91
N ASP A 167 -12.67 -6.60 -10.90
CA ASP A 167 -11.80 -6.56 -9.73
C ASP A 167 -10.41 -7.12 -10.09
N ALA A 168 -9.35 -6.38 -9.73
CA ALA A 168 -7.98 -6.85 -9.91
C ALA A 168 -7.68 -8.15 -9.13
N HIS A 169 -8.43 -8.42 -8.06
CA HIS A 169 -8.31 -9.66 -7.29
C HIS A 169 -8.83 -10.91 -8.02
N ASP A 170 -9.57 -10.74 -9.12
CA ASP A 170 -10.04 -11.85 -9.97
C ASP A 170 -8.98 -12.27 -11.00
N LEU A 171 -7.85 -11.57 -11.07
CA LEU A 171 -6.74 -11.87 -11.98
C LEU A 171 -5.65 -12.68 -11.27
N ASP A 172 -5.00 -13.57 -12.01
CA ASP A 172 -3.93 -14.42 -11.47
C ASP A 172 -2.62 -13.62 -11.26
N ALA A 173 -2.32 -12.68 -12.18
CA ALA A 173 -1.11 -11.87 -12.16
C ALA A 173 -1.39 -10.38 -12.49
N PRO A 174 -2.20 -9.69 -11.67
CA PRO A 174 -2.62 -8.32 -11.94
C PRO A 174 -1.44 -7.35 -11.94
N ALA A 175 -1.40 -6.45 -12.92
CA ALA A 175 -0.48 -5.34 -12.93
C ALA A 175 -0.75 -4.40 -11.74
N PRO A 176 0.29 -3.83 -11.08
CA PRO A 176 0.11 -2.75 -10.13
C PRO A 176 -0.64 -1.57 -10.75
N VAL A 177 -1.68 -1.08 -10.08
CA VAL A 177 -2.51 0.01 -10.59
C VAL A 177 -2.61 1.17 -9.60
N LEU A 178 -2.71 2.39 -10.13
CA LEU A 178 -2.93 3.62 -9.38
C LEU A 178 -4.13 4.36 -9.97
N THR A 179 -5.19 4.59 -9.20
CA THR A 179 -6.29 5.44 -9.61
C THR A 179 -5.92 6.90 -9.37
N VAL A 180 -5.96 7.70 -10.44
CA VAL A 180 -5.68 9.13 -10.40
C VAL A 180 -6.94 9.87 -9.97
N THR A 181 -6.81 10.71 -8.94
CA THR A 181 -7.91 11.55 -8.45
C THR A 181 -7.93 12.90 -9.16
N GLU A 182 -9.03 13.66 -8.97
CA GLU A 182 -9.13 15.02 -9.47
C GLU A 182 -7.94 15.87 -8.99
N SER A 183 -7.58 16.89 -9.79
CA SER A 183 -6.56 17.85 -9.38
C SER A 183 -7.00 18.59 -8.12
N VAL A 184 -6.12 18.73 -7.15
CA VAL A 184 -6.39 19.58 -5.97
C VAL A 184 -6.10 21.02 -6.39
N ASP A 185 -7.14 21.81 -6.53
CA ASP A 185 -7.00 23.26 -6.74
C ASP A 185 -6.45 23.86 -5.42
N THR A 186 -5.12 23.81 -5.24
CA THR A 186 -4.47 24.63 -4.23
C THR A 186 -4.50 26.05 -4.74
N GLY A 187 -5.60 26.74 -4.51
CA GLY A 187 -5.75 28.16 -4.78
C GLY A 187 -4.71 28.96 -3.97
N HIS A 188 -3.49 29.01 -4.49
CA HIS A 188 -2.56 30.05 -4.12
C HIS A 188 -3.04 31.34 -4.80
N GLY A 189 -4.13 31.90 -4.25
CA GLY A 189 -4.47 33.29 -4.48
C GLY A 189 -3.32 34.11 -3.95
N HIS A 190 -2.45 34.58 -4.85
CA HIS A 190 -1.64 35.75 -4.58
C HIS A 190 -2.62 36.91 -4.40
N GLY A 191 -3.14 37.05 -3.17
CA GLY A 191 -3.75 38.30 -2.75
C GLY A 191 -2.65 39.33 -2.73
N ASP A 192 -2.70 40.24 -3.69
CA ASP A 192 -2.02 41.55 -3.61
C ASP A 192 -2.53 42.22 -2.33
N THR A 193 -1.89 41.97 -1.21
CA THR A 193 -2.08 42.77 0.01
C THR A 193 -1.00 43.83 0.00
N ALA A 194 -1.43 45.03 -0.34
CA ALA A 194 -0.64 46.25 -0.22
C ALA A 194 0.10 46.27 1.13
N SER A 195 1.40 46.51 1.03
CA SER A 195 2.30 46.77 2.16
C SER A 195 1.82 47.97 2.98
N PRO A 196 1.58 47.88 4.27
CA PRO A 196 1.60 49.04 5.15
C PRO A 196 3.06 49.25 5.60
N THR A 197 3.58 50.39 5.26
CA THR A 197 4.79 50.97 5.82
C THR A 197 4.69 50.99 7.34
N ALA A 198 5.54 50.27 8.05
CA ALA A 198 5.67 50.38 9.51
C ALA A 198 7.06 50.89 9.84
N ASP A 199 7.02 52.00 10.51
CA ASP A 199 8.02 52.79 11.20
C ASP A 199 8.81 51.97 12.23
N HIS A 200 10.14 52.19 12.27
CA HIS A 200 11.07 51.56 13.20
C HIS A 200 10.99 52.22 14.59
N GLY A 201 10.63 51.42 15.59
CA GLY A 201 10.87 51.73 17.00
C GLY A 201 11.67 50.60 17.65
N HIS A 202 12.94 50.87 17.96
CA HIS A 202 13.79 50.01 18.81
C HIS A 202 13.29 50.13 20.26
N ASP A 203 13.09 48.98 20.93
CA ASP A 203 13.27 48.92 22.39
C ASP A 203 13.80 47.54 22.77
N GLU A 204 14.96 47.54 23.44
CA GLU A 204 15.65 46.39 24.03
C GLU A 204 14.99 46.03 25.37
N THR A 205 14.63 44.76 25.61
CA THR A 205 14.73 44.17 26.97
C THR A 205 14.73 42.64 26.91
N THR A 206 15.86 42.08 27.31
CA THR A 206 16.21 40.89 28.15
C THR A 206 15.24 39.71 28.26
N ASP A 207 15.86 38.53 27.93
CA ASP A 207 15.88 37.22 28.62
C ASP A 207 14.56 36.59 29.12
N GLU A 208 14.18 35.44 28.56
CA GLU A 208 14.14 34.13 29.25
C GLU A 208 13.72 32.99 28.29
N PRO A 209 14.30 31.77 28.38
CA PRO A 209 13.97 30.68 27.48
C PRO A 209 12.72 29.91 27.96
N ALA A 210 11.65 29.99 27.21
CA ALA A 210 10.43 29.20 27.47
C ALA A 210 10.62 27.75 27.02
N GLY A 211 10.48 26.85 27.98
CA GLY A 211 10.61 25.41 27.82
C GLY A 211 9.63 24.79 26.83
N HIS A 212 10.11 23.84 26.07
CA HIS A 212 9.33 22.95 25.23
C HIS A 212 8.50 22.02 26.13
N GLN A 213 7.19 22.21 26.17
CA GLN A 213 6.27 21.20 26.70
C GLN A 213 5.97 20.17 25.61
N PRO A 214 6.15 18.86 25.88
CA PRO A 214 5.69 17.84 24.96
C PRO A 214 4.16 17.79 24.97
N ALA A 215 3.57 17.79 23.77
CA ALA A 215 2.14 17.61 23.57
C ALA A 215 1.69 16.27 24.16
N GLY A 216 0.82 16.32 25.16
CA GLY A 216 0.22 15.17 25.80
C GLY A 216 -0.62 14.37 24.80
N ALA A 217 -0.28 13.10 24.62
CA ALA A 217 -1.10 12.15 23.92
C ALA A 217 -2.38 11.91 24.75
N ASN A 218 -3.51 12.43 24.30
CA ASN A 218 -4.82 12.03 24.79
C ASN A 218 -5.10 10.61 24.30
N ALA A 219 -4.83 9.62 25.14
CA ALA A 219 -5.30 8.25 24.94
C ALA A 219 -6.80 8.19 25.20
N GLY A 220 -7.59 8.63 24.23
CA GLY A 220 -9.01 8.32 24.18
C GLY A 220 -9.14 6.82 23.88
N THR A 221 -9.64 6.04 24.83
CA THR A 221 -9.95 4.62 24.61
C THR A 221 -11.08 4.52 23.59
N ASP A 222 -10.75 4.06 22.39
CA ASP A 222 -11.69 3.82 21.32
C ASP A 222 -12.73 2.78 21.78
N PRO A 223 -14.04 3.07 21.73
CA PRO A 223 -15.09 2.16 22.21
C PRO A 223 -15.06 0.79 21.53
N LEU A 224 -14.51 0.70 20.30
CA LEU A 224 -14.31 -0.55 19.60
C LEU A 224 -13.22 -1.44 20.24
N VAL A 225 -12.18 -0.87 20.83
CA VAL A 225 -11.13 -1.61 21.55
C VAL A 225 -11.68 -2.17 22.85
N VAL A 226 -12.53 -1.42 23.55
CA VAL A 226 -13.18 -1.90 24.78
C VAL A 226 -14.16 -3.03 24.47
N ALA A 227 -14.93 -2.91 23.39
CA ALA A 227 -15.89 -3.95 22.99
C ALA A 227 -15.19 -5.27 22.63
N SER A 228 -14.04 -5.25 21.95
CA SER A 228 -13.29 -6.45 21.59
C SER A 228 -12.67 -7.16 22.80
N LEU A 229 -12.22 -6.41 23.81
CA LEU A 229 -11.72 -6.97 25.06
C LEU A 229 -12.82 -7.68 25.90
N VAL A 230 -14.03 -7.13 25.90
CA VAL A 230 -15.17 -7.73 26.64
C VAL A 230 -15.60 -9.04 25.97
N VAL A 231 -15.66 -9.11 24.65
CA VAL A 231 -16.02 -10.34 23.91
C VAL A 231 -14.96 -11.41 24.11
N GLY A 232 -13.67 -11.07 24.10
CA GLY A 232 -12.57 -12.00 24.37
C GLY A 232 -12.59 -12.59 25.79
N ALA A 233 -12.88 -11.77 26.80
CA ALA A 233 -12.98 -12.20 28.18
C ALA A 233 -14.17 -13.14 28.43
N LEU A 234 -15.33 -12.87 27.80
CA LEU A 234 -16.49 -13.77 27.86
C LEU A 234 -16.21 -15.14 27.21
N GLY A 235 -15.46 -15.17 26.10
CA GLY A 235 -15.03 -16.42 25.45
C GLY A 235 -14.14 -17.28 26.33
N LEU A 236 -13.19 -16.68 27.05
CA LEU A 236 -12.30 -17.39 27.98
C LEU A 236 -13.05 -17.98 29.20
N VAL A 237 -14.02 -17.24 29.75
CA VAL A 237 -14.82 -17.72 30.89
C VAL A 237 -15.72 -18.88 30.49
N THR A 238 -16.39 -18.81 29.34
CA THR A 238 -17.26 -19.90 28.86
C THR A 238 -16.48 -21.14 28.46
N GLY A 239 -15.32 -20.98 27.82
CA GLY A 239 -14.39 -22.07 27.49
C GLY A 239 -13.82 -22.76 28.75
N GLY A 240 -13.42 -21.98 29.74
CA GLY A 240 -12.92 -22.49 31.04
C GLY A 240 -13.95 -23.31 31.82
N ILE A 241 -15.21 -22.85 31.84
CA ILE A 241 -16.31 -23.58 32.51
C ILE A 241 -16.61 -24.90 31.79
N ALA A 242 -16.54 -24.95 30.45
CA ALA A 242 -16.75 -26.17 29.68
C ALA A 242 -15.66 -27.22 29.96
N LEU A 243 -14.38 -26.81 30.03
CA LEU A 243 -13.26 -27.68 30.37
C LEU A 243 -13.33 -28.22 31.82
N ALA A 244 -13.73 -27.37 32.77
CA ALA A 244 -13.86 -27.77 34.17
C ALA A 244 -14.99 -28.78 34.40
N ARG A 245 -16.09 -28.66 33.62
CA ARG A 245 -17.20 -29.62 33.69
C ARG A 245 -16.89 -30.96 33.01
N GLY A 246 -16.10 -30.95 31.92
CA GLY A 246 -15.67 -32.18 31.25
C GLY A 246 -14.75 -33.07 32.08
N ARG A 247 -13.98 -32.50 33.03
CA ARG A 247 -13.09 -33.26 33.95
C ARG A 247 -13.78 -33.94 35.11
N LYS A 248 -15.05 -33.62 35.40
CA LYS A 248 -15.81 -34.25 36.52
C LYS A 248 -16.65 -35.46 36.09
N THR A 249 -16.62 -35.85 34.81
CA THR A 249 -17.40 -36.96 34.26
C THR A 249 -16.53 -38.07 33.65
N ALA A 250 -15.23 -38.10 33.96
CA ALA A 250 -14.30 -39.19 33.62
C ALA A 250 -13.86 -39.92 34.89
#